data_cb4a5758440ebf784b6da68b0e3cf05c
#
_entry.id   cb4a5758440ebf784b6da68b0e3cf05c
#
_cell.length_a   1.000
_cell.length_b   1.000
_cell.length_c   1.000
_cell.angle_alpha   90.00
_cell.angle_beta   90.00
_cell.angle_gamma   90.00
#
_symmetry.space_group_name_H-M   'P 1'
#
loop_
_entity.id
_entity.type
_entity.pdbx_description
1 polymer ?
#
loop_
_entity_poly.entity_id
_entity_poly.type
_entity_poly.pdbx_seq_one_letter_code
_entity_poly.pdbx_strand_id
1 'polypeptide(L)'
;MKPTVQRRTLPTALLALACLLAQPAFAADDDESPLWDFVRGRYTLIGRHPDSQATYTGTAKIERAGKQLRLVRTVAGKRSTIFGEVRRADPGEAWVLAFKWGDKQAMEMVCLVGSDLDNYARLTCHWGKARNPHAQPGMEAYFAQEPWDPVKP
;
A
#
# COMPACT_ATOMS: atom_id res chain seq x y z
N MET A 1 -90.71 1.35 11.16
CA MET A 1 -89.45 0.76 11.68
C MET A 1 -88.75 0.03 10.54
N LYS A 2 -87.67 0.59 10.03
CA LYS A 2 -86.79 -0.01 8.98
C LYS A 2 -85.48 -0.47 9.60
N PRO A 3 -85.03 -1.70 9.36
CA PRO A 3 -83.73 -2.13 9.86
C PRO A 3 -82.59 -1.63 8.94
N THR A 4 -81.58 -1.03 9.55
CA THR A 4 -80.36 -0.54 8.91
C THR A 4 -79.41 -1.71 8.74
N VAL A 5 -79.05 -2.03 7.49
CA VAL A 5 -78.00 -3.03 7.16
C VAL A 5 -76.66 -2.39 7.24
N GLN A 6 -75.84 -2.79 8.20
CA GLN A 6 -74.50 -2.36 8.40
C GLN A 6 -73.52 -3.21 7.54
N ARG A 7 -72.97 -2.64 6.47
CA ARG A 7 -71.95 -3.29 5.66
C ARG A 7 -70.59 -3.21 6.39
N ARG A 8 -70.07 -4.36 6.75
CA ARG A 8 -68.69 -4.51 7.24
C ARG A 8 -67.74 -4.53 6.05
N THR A 9 -66.89 -3.54 5.96
CA THR A 9 -65.73 -3.50 5.04
C THR A 9 -64.57 -4.22 5.69
N LEU A 10 -64.04 -5.28 5.05
CA LEU A 10 -62.80 -5.94 5.42
C LEU A 10 -61.61 -5.10 4.95
N PRO A 11 -60.62 -4.89 5.78
CA PRO A 11 -59.37 -4.29 5.30
C PRO A 11 -58.50 -5.35 4.62
N THR A 12 -58.19 -5.11 3.36
CA THR A 12 -57.21 -5.88 2.58
C THR A 12 -55.81 -5.57 3.10
N ALA A 13 -55.21 -6.51 3.85
CA ALA A 13 -53.84 -6.42 4.27
C ALA A 13 -52.90 -6.67 3.07
N LEU A 14 -52.28 -5.64 2.54
CA LEU A 14 -51.16 -5.76 1.59
C LEU A 14 -49.90 -6.26 2.33
N LEU A 15 -49.57 -7.52 2.14
CA LEU A 15 -48.26 -8.07 2.55
C LEU A 15 -47.22 -7.58 1.56
N ALA A 16 -46.48 -6.53 1.91
CA ALA A 16 -45.29 -6.11 1.17
C ALA A 16 -44.13 -7.04 1.55
N LEU A 17 -43.82 -8.00 0.66
CA LEU A 17 -42.66 -8.88 0.75
C LEU A 17 -41.39 -8.09 0.35
N ALA A 18 -40.74 -7.49 1.32
CA ALA A 18 -39.43 -6.84 1.14
C ALA A 18 -38.34 -7.92 0.99
N CYS A 19 -38.03 -8.28 -0.27
CA CYS A 19 -36.80 -9.03 -0.56
C CYS A 19 -35.58 -8.13 -0.29
N LEU A 20 -34.99 -8.25 0.90
CA LEU A 20 -33.63 -7.74 1.15
C LEU A 20 -32.65 -8.57 0.31
N LEU A 21 -32.29 -8.04 -0.83
CA LEU A 21 -31.14 -8.50 -1.59
C LEU A 21 -29.88 -8.15 -0.77
N ALA A 22 -29.46 -9.07 0.10
CA ALA A 22 -28.13 -9.03 0.70
C ALA A 22 -27.13 -9.21 -0.45
N GLN A 23 -26.59 -8.10 -0.95
CA GLN A 23 -25.44 -8.15 -1.85
C GLN A 23 -24.27 -8.68 -1.04
N PRO A 24 -23.61 -9.78 -1.46
CA PRO A 24 -22.35 -10.14 -0.85
C PRO A 24 -21.38 -8.98 -1.10
N ALA A 25 -20.97 -8.31 -0.03
CA ALA A 25 -19.82 -7.44 -0.08
C ALA A 25 -18.63 -8.34 -0.41
N PHE A 26 -18.22 -8.35 -1.67
CA PHE A 26 -16.91 -8.86 -2.03
C PHE A 26 -15.92 -7.95 -1.31
N ALA A 27 -15.45 -8.40 -0.15
CA ALA A 27 -14.22 -7.91 0.43
C ALA A 27 -13.17 -8.20 -0.65
N ALA A 28 -12.71 -7.16 -1.35
CA ALA A 28 -11.54 -7.26 -2.20
C ALA A 28 -10.42 -7.72 -1.27
N ASP A 29 -9.92 -8.91 -1.50
CA ASP A 29 -8.75 -9.43 -0.82
C ASP A 29 -7.58 -8.53 -1.25
N ASP A 30 -7.27 -7.51 -0.45
CA ASP A 30 -6.15 -6.58 -0.66
C ASP A 30 -4.78 -7.30 -0.66
N ASP A 31 -4.79 -8.61 -0.39
CA ASP A 31 -3.60 -9.45 -0.29
C ASP A 31 -2.99 -9.85 -1.66
N GLU A 32 -3.68 -9.61 -2.78
CA GLU A 32 -3.22 -10.00 -4.13
C GLU A 32 -3.05 -8.80 -5.07
N SER A 33 -2.66 -7.65 -4.55
CA SER A 33 -2.33 -6.54 -5.44
C SER A 33 -1.16 -6.92 -6.36
N PRO A 34 -1.30 -6.82 -7.69
CA PRO A 34 -0.21 -7.05 -8.64
C PRO A 34 1.05 -6.25 -8.34
N LEU A 35 0.89 -5.18 -7.57
CA LEU A 35 1.99 -4.32 -7.14
C LEU A 35 3.00 -5.04 -6.23
N TRP A 36 2.55 -6.00 -5.42
CA TRP A 36 3.45 -6.78 -4.57
C TRP A 36 4.51 -7.53 -5.38
N ASP A 37 4.08 -8.13 -6.48
CA ASP A 37 4.97 -8.87 -7.35
C ASP A 37 5.82 -7.93 -8.21
N PHE A 38 5.25 -6.82 -8.65
CA PHE A 38 5.95 -5.83 -9.45
C PHE A 38 7.15 -5.19 -8.72
N VAL A 39 7.03 -4.95 -7.41
CA VAL A 39 8.10 -4.30 -6.62
C VAL A 39 9.10 -5.28 -6.02
N ARG A 40 8.89 -6.58 -6.12
CA ARG A 40 9.86 -7.56 -5.65
C ARG A 40 11.10 -7.56 -6.53
N GLY A 41 12.27 -7.63 -5.91
CA GLY A 41 13.50 -7.70 -6.68
C GLY A 41 14.71 -7.17 -5.95
N ARG A 42 15.81 -7.11 -6.71
CA ARG A 42 17.08 -6.51 -6.31
C ARG A 42 17.21 -5.15 -6.95
N TYR A 43 17.77 -4.21 -6.20
CA TYR A 43 17.89 -2.83 -6.61
C TYR A 43 19.29 -2.28 -6.32
N THR A 44 19.77 -1.42 -7.21
CA THR A 44 20.76 -0.41 -6.87
C THR A 44 20.02 0.77 -6.27
N LEU A 45 20.52 1.33 -5.18
CA LEU A 45 19.97 2.54 -4.60
C LEU A 45 20.99 3.68 -4.62
N ILE A 46 20.46 4.87 -4.84
CA ILE A 46 21.18 6.14 -4.67
C ILE A 46 20.35 6.97 -3.71
N GLY A 47 20.98 7.58 -2.73
CA GLY A 47 20.25 8.34 -1.74
C GLY A 47 21.04 9.49 -1.13
N ARG A 48 20.34 10.22 -0.29
CA ARG A 48 20.83 11.35 0.50
C ARG A 48 20.17 11.33 1.87
N HIS A 49 20.92 11.61 2.93
CA HIS A 49 20.38 11.73 4.28
C HIS A 49 19.53 13.00 4.44
N PRO A 50 18.57 13.01 5.41
CA PRO A 50 17.88 14.24 5.77
C PRO A 50 18.86 15.36 6.13
N ASP A 51 18.50 16.59 5.74
CA ASP A 51 19.29 17.81 6.01
C ASP A 51 20.75 17.72 5.55
N SER A 52 21.04 16.90 4.52
CA SER A 52 22.37 16.68 3.98
C SER A 52 22.38 16.82 2.46
N GLN A 53 23.48 17.34 1.91
CA GLN A 53 23.73 17.34 0.47
C GLN A 53 24.61 16.14 0.03
N ALA A 54 25.22 15.44 0.99
CA ALA A 54 26.05 14.28 0.68
C ALA A 54 25.18 13.11 0.21
N THR A 55 25.54 12.55 -0.93
CA THR A 55 24.90 11.38 -1.50
C THR A 55 25.59 10.09 -1.07
N TYR A 56 24.86 9.01 -1.10
CA TYR A 56 25.38 7.65 -0.90
C TYR A 56 24.78 6.69 -1.93
N THR A 57 25.43 5.56 -2.10
CA THR A 57 24.94 4.45 -2.92
C THR A 57 24.86 3.19 -2.09
N GLY A 58 24.12 2.23 -2.59
CA GLY A 58 23.97 0.93 -1.95
C GLY A 58 23.20 -0.06 -2.80
N THR A 59 22.84 -1.14 -2.16
CA THR A 59 21.98 -2.18 -2.75
C THR A 59 20.79 -2.43 -1.86
N ALA A 60 19.71 -2.90 -2.47
CA ALA A 60 18.52 -3.28 -1.73
C ALA A 60 17.88 -4.54 -2.32
N LYS A 61 17.08 -5.22 -1.50
CA LYS A 61 16.21 -6.31 -1.91
C LYS A 61 14.85 -6.11 -1.27
N ILE A 62 13.80 -6.19 -2.09
CA ILE A 62 12.42 -6.17 -1.62
C ILE A 62 11.83 -7.57 -1.79
N GLU A 63 11.21 -8.07 -0.75
CA GLU A 63 10.58 -9.38 -0.69
C GLU A 63 9.25 -9.29 0.04
N ARG A 64 8.33 -10.19 -0.27
CA ARG A 64 7.12 -10.38 0.53
C ARG A 64 7.45 -11.16 1.81
N ALA A 65 6.93 -10.72 2.94
CA ALA A 65 7.05 -11.37 4.25
C ALA A 65 5.66 -11.45 4.91
N GLY A 66 4.89 -12.47 4.53
CA GLY A 66 3.47 -12.58 4.91
C GLY A 66 2.66 -11.43 4.31
N LYS A 67 2.00 -10.65 5.17
CA LYS A 67 1.22 -9.47 4.82
C LYS A 67 2.04 -8.17 4.76
N GLN A 68 3.36 -8.25 4.78
CA GLN A 68 4.24 -7.10 4.76
C GLN A 68 5.29 -7.22 3.65
N LEU A 69 5.86 -6.08 3.26
CA LEU A 69 7.10 -6.02 2.51
C LEU A 69 8.29 -6.03 3.47
N ARG A 70 9.30 -6.80 3.14
CA ARG A 70 10.61 -6.77 3.78
C ARG A 70 11.60 -6.10 2.84
N LEU A 71 12.12 -4.95 3.24
CA LEU A 71 13.17 -4.24 2.53
C LEU A 71 14.49 -4.45 3.27
N VAL A 72 15.43 -5.12 2.64
CA VAL A 72 16.80 -5.29 3.12
C VAL A 72 17.70 -4.33 2.36
N ARG A 73 18.37 -3.42 3.06
CA ARG A 73 19.25 -2.41 2.47
C ARG A 73 20.69 -2.63 2.94
N THR A 74 21.65 -2.38 2.07
CA THR A 74 23.07 -2.34 2.41
C THR A 74 23.64 -1.02 1.90
N VAL A 75 24.01 -0.12 2.83
CA VAL A 75 24.57 1.20 2.56
C VAL A 75 25.86 1.33 3.36
N ALA A 76 26.95 1.72 2.70
CA ALA A 76 28.28 1.83 3.33
C ALA A 76 28.65 0.55 4.12
N GLY A 77 28.36 -0.62 3.59
CA GLY A 77 28.62 -1.92 4.23
C GLY A 77 27.68 -2.28 5.38
N LYS A 78 26.82 -1.37 5.82
CA LYS A 78 25.85 -1.64 6.91
C LYS A 78 24.55 -2.17 6.34
N ARG A 79 24.15 -3.36 6.79
CA ARG A 79 22.87 -3.99 6.43
C ARG A 79 21.79 -3.57 7.42
N SER A 80 20.63 -3.21 6.89
CA SER A 80 19.42 -2.93 7.67
C SER A 80 18.22 -3.67 7.05
N THR A 81 17.29 -4.08 7.89
CA THR A 81 16.02 -4.69 7.47
C THR A 81 14.88 -3.88 8.06
N ILE A 82 13.98 -3.45 7.20
CA ILE A 82 12.79 -2.71 7.60
C ILE A 82 11.56 -3.34 6.98
N PHE A 83 10.41 -3.20 7.64
CA PHE A 83 9.15 -3.75 7.19
C PHE A 83 8.19 -2.62 6.81
N GLY A 84 7.34 -2.90 5.86
CA GLY A 84 6.38 -1.94 5.33
C GLY A 84 5.19 -2.59 4.67
N GLU A 85 4.35 -1.75 4.13
CA GLU A 85 3.09 -2.13 3.50
C GLU A 85 2.91 -1.42 2.17
N VAL A 86 2.05 -1.97 1.33
CA VAL A 86 1.51 -1.30 0.15
C VAL A 86 0.24 -0.60 0.57
N ARG A 87 0.10 0.69 0.29
CA ARG A 87 -1.12 1.44 0.59
C ARG A 87 -1.38 2.55 -0.43
N ARG A 88 -2.57 3.11 -0.40
CA ARG A 88 -2.86 4.34 -1.14
C ARG A 88 -2.20 5.54 -0.47
N ALA A 89 -1.73 6.48 -1.27
CA ALA A 89 -1.28 7.77 -0.76
C ALA A 89 -2.47 8.58 -0.22
N ASP A 90 -2.21 9.40 0.80
CA ASP A 90 -3.22 10.30 1.37
C ASP A 90 -2.62 11.73 1.43
N PRO A 91 -3.23 12.73 0.73
CA PRO A 91 -4.33 12.57 -0.23
C PRO A 91 -3.84 12.02 -1.57
N GLY A 92 -4.66 11.23 -2.25
CA GLY A 92 -4.43 10.78 -3.62
C GLY A 92 -4.72 9.30 -3.86
N GLU A 93 -4.71 8.91 -5.12
CA GLU A 93 -4.99 7.53 -5.54
C GLU A 93 -3.72 6.73 -5.88
N ALA A 94 -2.55 7.35 -5.81
CA ALA A 94 -1.30 6.68 -6.13
C ALA A 94 -0.99 5.57 -5.12
N TRP A 95 -0.48 4.47 -5.61
CA TRP A 95 0.03 3.42 -4.76
C TRP A 95 1.43 3.77 -4.26
N VAL A 96 1.65 3.57 -2.97
CA VAL A 96 2.94 3.82 -2.32
C VAL A 96 3.35 2.62 -1.48
N LEU A 97 4.67 2.48 -1.31
CA LEU A 97 5.24 1.60 -0.29
C LEU A 97 5.55 2.46 0.93
N ALA A 98 5.03 2.08 2.09
CA ALA A 98 5.25 2.79 3.34
C ALA A 98 6.02 1.89 4.31
N PHE A 99 7.19 2.34 4.77
CA PHE A 99 8.05 1.63 5.71
C PHE A 99 8.21 2.44 6.99
N LYS A 100 8.28 1.75 8.13
CA LYS A 100 8.54 2.37 9.43
C LYS A 100 9.58 1.57 10.19
N TRP A 101 10.48 2.26 10.90
CA TRP A 101 11.52 1.62 11.70
C TRP A 101 11.98 2.51 12.86
N GLY A 102 12.93 1.99 13.66
CA GLY A 102 13.45 2.67 14.84
C GLY A 102 12.56 2.50 16.06
N ASP A 103 13.01 3.01 17.18
CA ASP A 103 12.25 2.98 18.43
C ASP A 103 10.90 3.66 18.25
N LYS A 104 9.83 2.96 18.62
CA LYS A 104 8.44 3.43 18.47
C LYS A 104 8.10 3.89 17.05
N GLN A 105 8.74 3.30 16.03
CA GLN A 105 8.56 3.67 14.61
C GLN A 105 8.82 5.16 14.35
N ALA A 106 9.87 5.68 14.96
CA ALA A 106 10.20 7.11 14.88
C ALA A 106 10.65 7.56 13.49
N MET A 107 11.06 6.64 12.63
CA MET A 107 11.46 6.89 11.24
C MET A 107 10.42 6.30 10.29
N GLU A 108 10.17 7.01 9.20
CA GLU A 108 9.31 6.54 8.12
C GLU A 108 9.92 6.82 6.75
N MET A 109 9.54 6.01 5.78
CA MET A 109 9.86 6.19 4.38
C MET A 109 8.64 5.88 3.54
N VAL A 110 8.32 6.77 2.62
CA VAL A 110 7.25 6.60 1.65
C VAL A 110 7.84 6.65 0.26
N CYS A 111 7.57 5.62 -0.53
CA CYS A 111 8.07 5.46 -1.88
C CYS A 111 6.92 5.49 -2.87
N LEU A 112 7.00 6.36 -3.87
CA LEU A 112 6.19 6.26 -5.09
C LEU A 112 6.73 5.11 -5.93
N VAL A 113 5.81 4.32 -6.47
CA VAL A 113 6.10 3.25 -7.41
C VAL A 113 5.89 3.78 -8.82
N GLY A 114 6.91 3.67 -9.63
CA GLY A 114 6.86 3.97 -11.06
C GLY A 114 7.44 2.80 -11.86
N SER A 115 7.41 2.93 -13.17
CA SER A 115 8.12 2.04 -14.09
C SER A 115 9.07 2.86 -14.95
N ASP A 116 10.13 2.24 -15.40
CA ASP A 116 10.96 2.76 -16.48
C ASP A 116 10.46 2.26 -17.86
N LEU A 117 11.19 2.62 -18.90
CA LEU A 117 10.81 2.25 -20.27
C LEU A 117 10.80 0.75 -20.50
N ASP A 118 11.56 -0.01 -19.72
CA ASP A 118 11.64 -1.46 -19.79
C ASP A 118 10.64 -2.17 -18.87
N ASN A 119 9.72 -1.42 -18.28
CA ASN A 119 8.67 -1.91 -17.38
C ASN A 119 9.17 -2.50 -16.05
N TYR A 120 10.38 -2.10 -15.62
CA TYR A 120 10.90 -2.45 -14.30
C TYR A 120 10.45 -1.47 -13.24
N ALA A 121 10.28 -1.96 -12.02
CA ALA A 121 9.94 -1.11 -10.89
C ALA A 121 11.04 -0.10 -10.61
N ARG A 122 10.65 1.16 -10.55
CA ARG A 122 11.46 2.27 -10.06
C ARG A 122 10.78 2.87 -8.84
N LEU A 123 11.51 3.00 -7.75
CA LEU A 123 10.97 3.60 -6.54
C LEU A 123 11.64 4.92 -6.28
N THR A 124 10.86 5.92 -5.96
CA THR A 124 11.34 7.23 -5.50
C THR A 124 10.79 7.47 -4.11
N CYS A 125 11.69 7.56 -3.14
CA CYS A 125 11.35 7.57 -1.73
C CYS A 125 11.76 8.86 -1.05
N HIS A 126 10.91 9.32 -0.13
CA HIS A 126 11.24 10.32 0.88
C HIS A 126 11.25 9.66 2.25
N TRP A 127 12.21 10.01 3.11
CA TRP A 127 12.31 9.43 4.43
C TRP A 127 12.79 10.42 5.48
N GLY A 128 12.43 10.16 6.73
CA GLY A 128 12.80 11.02 7.84
C GLY A 128 12.09 10.65 9.13
N LYS A 129 12.10 11.57 10.10
CA LYS A 129 11.36 11.41 11.36
C LYS A 129 9.86 11.60 11.13
N ALA A 130 9.06 10.64 11.60
CA ALA A 130 7.62 10.65 11.41
C ALA A 130 6.90 11.83 12.09
N ARG A 131 7.39 12.29 13.25
CA ARG A 131 6.72 13.32 14.05
C ARG A 131 7.45 14.66 14.11
N ASN A 132 8.63 14.73 13.58
CA ASN A 132 9.42 15.97 13.54
C ASN A 132 10.11 16.01 12.17
N PRO A 133 9.39 16.47 11.15
CA PRO A 133 9.91 16.46 9.79
C PRO A 133 11.18 17.29 9.70
N HIS A 134 12.14 16.78 8.97
CA HIS A 134 13.36 17.51 8.62
C HIS A 134 13.02 18.67 7.67
N ALA A 135 13.82 19.74 7.70
CA ALA A 135 13.68 20.81 6.73
C ALA A 135 13.84 20.30 5.30
N GLN A 136 14.71 19.32 5.12
CA GLN A 136 14.86 18.56 3.89
C GLN A 136 14.77 17.07 4.21
N PRO A 137 13.77 16.34 3.68
CA PRO A 137 13.69 14.90 3.86
C PRO A 137 14.88 14.20 3.21
N GLY A 138 15.26 13.06 3.75
CA GLY A 138 16.13 12.12 3.04
C GLY A 138 15.44 11.63 1.78
N MET A 139 16.20 11.30 0.79
CA MET A 139 15.71 10.79 -0.49
C MET A 139 16.42 9.50 -0.86
N GLU A 140 15.72 8.57 -1.47
CA GLU A 140 16.30 7.40 -2.10
C GLU A 140 15.60 7.10 -3.42
N ALA A 141 16.39 6.75 -4.43
CA ALA A 141 15.89 6.19 -5.69
C ALA A 141 16.40 4.76 -5.83
N TYR A 142 15.52 3.85 -6.19
CA TYR A 142 15.80 2.43 -6.37
C TYR A 142 15.59 2.08 -7.84
N PHE A 143 16.62 1.47 -8.42
CA PHE A 143 16.65 1.02 -9.81
C PHE A 143 16.78 -0.50 -9.82
N ALA A 144 15.84 -1.19 -10.44
CA ALA A 144 15.89 -2.64 -10.55
C ALA A 144 17.17 -3.08 -11.27
N GLN A 145 17.85 -4.09 -10.72
CA GLN A 145 19.11 -4.60 -11.27
C GLN A 145 18.91 -5.61 -12.38
N GLU A 146 17.84 -6.39 -12.28
CA GLU A 146 17.51 -7.43 -13.25
C GLU A 146 15.99 -7.51 -13.38
N PRO A 147 15.49 -7.92 -14.56
CA PRO A 147 14.09 -8.30 -14.66
C PRO A 147 13.77 -9.32 -13.59
N TRP A 148 12.63 -9.15 -12.97
CA TRP A 148 12.08 -10.20 -12.13
C TRP A 148 11.91 -11.43 -13.01
N ASP A 149 12.76 -12.43 -12.83
CA ASP A 149 12.59 -13.72 -13.47
C ASP A 149 11.40 -14.40 -12.76
N PRO A 150 10.20 -14.50 -13.38
CA PRO A 150 9.09 -15.17 -12.76
C PRO A 150 9.48 -16.60 -12.57
N VAL A 151 9.83 -16.96 -11.35
CA VAL A 151 10.07 -18.29 -10.82
C VAL A 151 10.25 -19.34 -11.91
N LYS A 152 11.51 -19.71 -12.19
CA LYS A 152 11.73 -21.01 -12.80
C LYS A 152 11.16 -22.07 -11.85
N PRO A 153 10.22 -22.90 -12.33
CA PRO A 153 9.64 -23.96 -11.54
C PRO A 153 10.70 -24.95 -11.04
#